data_30b4bfafbd1c477977f982d375c2e347
#
_entry.id   30b4bfafbd1c477977f982d375c2e347
#
_cell.length_a   1.000
_cell.length_b   1.000
_cell.length_c   1.000
_cell.angle_alpha   90.00
_cell.angle_beta   90.00
_cell.angle_gamma   90.00
#
_symmetry.space_group_name_H-M   'P 1'
#
loop_
_entity.id
_entity.type
_entity.pdbx_description
1 polymer ?
#
loop_
_entity_poly.entity_id
_entity_poly.type
_entity_poly.pdbx_seq_one_letter_code
_entity_poly.pdbx_strand_id
1 'polypeptide(L)'
;MKIAVVGSGISGLSAAYYLSKKHHVDLFEKEDRFGGHSHTIDLTFGEKKVSVDIGFIVFNFQTYPNLIKFFKENNIEIEKSDMSFSVSVDNTNFEYCGKGLSGIFSNRLN
;
A
#
# COMPACT_ATOMS: atom_id res chain seq x y z
N MET A 1 -12.40 -29.40 -4.17
CA MET A 1 -11.07 -29.68 -4.76
C MET A 1 -10.01 -29.27 -3.76
N LYS A 2 -8.80 -29.79 -3.91
CA LYS A 2 -7.61 -29.31 -3.19
C LYS A 2 -6.82 -28.39 -4.13
N ILE A 3 -6.51 -27.18 -3.68
CA ILE A 3 -5.90 -26.13 -4.50
C ILE A 3 -4.67 -25.61 -3.77
N ALA A 4 -3.56 -25.50 -4.49
CA ALA A 4 -2.36 -24.82 -4.00
C ALA A 4 -2.31 -23.39 -4.56
N VAL A 5 -2.11 -22.42 -3.67
CA VAL A 5 -1.84 -21.01 -3.99
C VAL A 5 -0.41 -20.70 -3.60
N VAL A 6 0.38 -20.18 -4.55
CA VAL A 6 1.80 -19.89 -4.33
C VAL A 6 2.01 -18.37 -4.27
N GLY A 7 2.60 -17.91 -3.18
CA GLY A 7 2.82 -16.50 -2.86
C GLY A 7 1.68 -15.88 -2.05
N SER A 8 2.04 -15.13 -1.02
CA SER A 8 1.11 -14.47 -0.10
C SER A 8 1.02 -12.95 -0.29
N GLY A 9 1.38 -12.45 -1.46
CA GLY A 9 1.02 -11.09 -1.86
C GLY A 9 -0.49 -10.92 -1.99
N ILE A 10 -0.97 -9.69 -2.25
CA ILE A 10 -2.41 -9.38 -2.30
C ILE A 10 -3.18 -10.29 -3.26
N SER A 11 -2.59 -10.70 -4.38
CA SER A 11 -3.21 -11.60 -5.35
C SER A 11 -3.38 -13.01 -4.79
N GLY A 12 -2.34 -13.56 -4.16
CA GLY A 12 -2.40 -14.89 -3.55
C GLY A 12 -3.33 -14.94 -2.34
N LEU A 13 -3.25 -13.93 -1.45
CA LEU A 13 -4.13 -13.85 -0.29
C LEU A 13 -5.60 -13.73 -0.70
N SER A 14 -5.93 -12.86 -1.65
CA SER A 14 -7.30 -12.72 -2.12
C SER A 14 -7.81 -13.97 -2.84
N ALA A 15 -6.96 -14.61 -3.66
CA ALA A 15 -7.31 -15.88 -4.31
C ALA A 15 -7.56 -16.98 -3.28
N ALA A 16 -6.66 -17.15 -2.30
CA ALA A 16 -6.82 -18.11 -1.23
C ALA A 16 -8.09 -17.86 -0.42
N TYR A 17 -8.36 -16.60 -0.05
CA TYR A 17 -9.57 -16.21 0.68
C TYR A 17 -10.85 -16.59 -0.08
N TYR A 18 -10.98 -16.21 -1.34
CA TYR A 18 -12.21 -16.50 -2.10
C TYR A 18 -12.37 -17.99 -2.44
N LEU A 19 -11.28 -18.69 -2.74
CA LEU A 19 -11.30 -20.11 -3.05
C LEU A 19 -11.57 -20.96 -1.80
N SER A 20 -11.09 -20.57 -0.64
CA SER A 20 -11.30 -21.31 0.62
C SER A 20 -12.76 -21.40 1.04
N LYS A 21 -13.62 -20.49 0.54
CA LYS A 21 -15.07 -20.54 0.78
C LYS A 21 -15.74 -21.82 0.22
N LYS A 22 -15.12 -22.47 -0.76
CA LYS A 22 -15.69 -23.65 -1.45
C LYS A 22 -14.69 -24.80 -1.62
N HIS A 23 -13.44 -24.60 -1.32
CA HIS A 23 -12.37 -25.55 -1.59
C HIS A 23 -11.39 -25.63 -0.41
N HIS A 24 -10.65 -26.73 -0.36
CA HIS A 24 -9.48 -26.82 0.52
C HIS A 24 -8.31 -26.11 -0.16
N VAL A 25 -7.75 -25.10 0.48
CA VAL A 25 -6.66 -24.28 -0.08
C VAL A 25 -5.43 -24.38 0.81
N ASP A 26 -4.31 -24.77 0.21
CA ASP A 26 -2.99 -24.68 0.81
C ASP A 26 -2.28 -23.43 0.26
N LEU A 27 -1.92 -22.48 1.11
CA LEU A 27 -1.15 -21.29 0.73
C LEU A 27 0.33 -21.50 1.06
N PHE A 28 1.17 -21.34 0.04
CA PHE A 28 2.62 -21.48 0.15
C PHE A 28 3.28 -20.11 0.04
N GLU A 29 4.12 -19.77 0.99
CA GLU A 29 4.94 -18.55 0.99
C GLU A 29 6.40 -18.93 1.20
N LYS A 30 7.29 -18.28 0.45
CA LYS A 30 8.74 -18.50 0.52
C LYS A 30 9.38 -17.71 1.65
N GLU A 31 8.87 -16.48 1.87
CA GLU A 31 9.39 -15.57 2.88
C GLU A 31 8.82 -15.91 4.27
N ASP A 32 9.46 -15.43 5.31
CA ASP A 32 9.03 -15.61 6.71
C ASP A 32 7.86 -14.69 7.11
N ARG A 33 7.35 -13.88 6.18
CA ARG A 33 6.21 -12.98 6.35
C ARG A 33 5.21 -13.09 5.22
N PHE A 34 3.96 -12.73 5.50
CA PHE A 34 2.90 -12.57 4.51
C PHE A 34 2.83 -11.13 3.96
N GLY A 35 2.10 -10.94 2.86
CA GLY A 35 1.76 -9.62 2.33
C GLY A 35 2.52 -9.23 1.06
N GLY A 36 3.68 -9.84 0.79
CA GLY A 36 4.46 -9.51 -0.41
C GLY A 36 4.87 -8.04 -0.43
N HIS A 37 4.39 -7.27 -1.43
CA HIS A 37 4.68 -5.83 -1.53
C HIS A 37 3.96 -4.99 -0.46
N SER A 38 2.86 -5.45 0.12
CA SER A 38 2.26 -4.83 1.30
C SER A 38 3.10 -5.19 2.52
N HIS A 39 3.80 -4.20 3.07
CA HIS A 39 4.74 -4.42 4.15
C HIS A 39 4.70 -3.25 5.15
N THR A 40 4.31 -3.56 6.35
CA THR A 40 4.31 -2.64 7.50
C THR A 40 5.43 -3.04 8.44
N ILE A 41 6.19 -2.09 8.91
CA ILE A 41 7.23 -2.28 9.93
C ILE A 41 6.88 -1.51 11.20
N ASP A 42 7.12 -2.12 12.35
CA ASP A 42 6.93 -1.47 13.64
C ASP A 42 8.25 -0.86 14.10
N LEU A 43 8.24 0.45 14.30
CA LEU A 43 9.38 1.21 14.78
C LEU A 43 9.10 1.68 16.21
N THR A 44 10.16 1.76 17.01
CA THR A 44 10.09 2.30 18.37
C THR A 44 10.97 3.54 18.47
N PHE A 45 10.35 4.67 18.79
CA PHE A 45 11.03 5.96 19.05
C PHE A 45 10.82 6.34 20.52
N GLY A 46 11.80 6.05 21.37
CA GLY A 46 11.64 6.18 22.82
C GLY A 46 10.54 5.24 23.34
N GLU A 47 9.48 5.80 23.92
CA GLU A 47 8.32 5.04 24.41
C GLU A 47 7.19 4.87 23.37
N LYS A 48 7.29 5.53 22.22
CA LYS A 48 6.27 5.46 21.17
C LYS A 48 6.55 4.33 20.18
N LYS A 49 5.53 3.49 19.96
CA LYS A 49 5.49 2.53 18.87
C LYS A 49 4.73 3.14 17.70
N VAL A 50 5.28 3.03 16.51
CA VAL A 50 4.70 3.55 15.28
C VAL A 50 4.81 2.46 14.20
N SER A 51 3.69 2.10 13.61
CA SER A 51 3.65 1.20 12.44
C SER A 51 3.77 2.03 11.17
N VAL A 52 4.68 1.66 10.29
CA VAL A 52 5.00 2.38 9.06
C VAL A 52 4.88 1.44 7.87
N ASP A 53 4.03 1.81 6.92
CA ASP A 53 3.92 1.11 5.66
C ASP A 53 5.07 1.52 4.73
N ILE A 54 5.83 0.54 4.25
CA ILE A 54 7.03 0.76 3.43
C ILE A 54 6.93 0.22 2.00
N GLY A 55 5.85 -0.46 1.69
CA GLY A 55 5.60 -1.01 0.37
C GLY A 55 4.45 -0.30 -0.36
N PHE A 56 3.33 -0.99 -0.51
CA PHE A 56 2.11 -0.40 -1.05
C PHE A 56 1.41 0.45 0.02
N ILE A 57 1.48 1.77 -0.14
CA ILE A 57 1.06 2.73 0.90
C ILE A 57 -0.20 3.52 0.57
N VAL A 58 -0.60 3.58 -0.72
CA VAL A 58 -1.77 4.36 -1.14
C VAL A 58 -2.57 3.68 -2.22
N PHE A 59 -3.88 3.90 -2.21
CA PHE A 59 -4.81 3.50 -3.25
C PHE A 59 -5.97 4.49 -3.32
N ASN A 60 -6.82 4.39 -4.33
CA ASN A 60 -8.02 5.20 -4.44
C ASN A 60 -9.26 4.35 -4.74
N PHE A 61 -10.43 4.89 -4.43
CA PHE A 61 -11.69 4.16 -4.57
C PHE A 61 -12.10 3.91 -6.02
N GLN A 62 -11.61 4.73 -6.93
CA GLN A 62 -12.03 4.67 -8.34
C GLN A 62 -11.33 3.56 -9.12
N THR A 63 -10.02 3.40 -8.90
CA THR A 63 -9.19 2.48 -9.70
C THR A 63 -8.96 1.12 -9.03
N TYR A 64 -9.33 0.97 -7.75
CA TYR A 64 -9.14 -0.27 -6.98
C TYR A 64 -10.45 -0.89 -6.44
N PRO A 65 -11.51 -1.08 -7.27
CA PRO A 65 -12.82 -1.52 -6.78
C PRO A 65 -12.77 -2.90 -6.11
N ASN A 66 -11.97 -3.83 -6.62
CA ASN A 66 -11.83 -5.16 -6.05
C ASN A 66 -11.07 -5.16 -4.71
N LEU A 67 -10.06 -4.31 -4.56
CA LEU A 67 -9.35 -4.13 -3.30
C LEU A 67 -10.27 -3.56 -2.22
N ILE A 68 -11.05 -2.54 -2.57
CA ILE A 68 -12.05 -1.95 -1.68
C ILE A 68 -13.08 -2.98 -1.22
N LYS A 69 -13.57 -3.80 -2.16
CA LYS A 69 -14.50 -4.88 -1.85
C LYS A 69 -13.87 -5.88 -0.87
N PHE A 70 -12.64 -6.31 -1.14
CA PHE A 70 -11.89 -7.23 -0.29
C PHE A 70 -11.68 -6.66 1.12
N PHE A 71 -11.33 -5.38 1.24
CA PHE A 71 -11.15 -4.71 2.53
C PHE A 71 -12.45 -4.65 3.32
N LYS A 72 -13.56 -4.28 2.67
CA LYS A 72 -14.89 -4.26 3.30
C LYS A 72 -15.33 -5.63 3.78
N GLU A 73 -15.14 -6.67 2.98
CA GLU A 73 -15.51 -8.05 3.34
C GLU A 73 -14.70 -8.59 4.54
N ASN A 74 -13.50 -8.06 4.75
CA ASN A 74 -12.61 -8.50 5.82
C ASN A 74 -12.49 -7.48 6.96
N ASN A 75 -13.31 -6.42 6.98
CA ASN A 75 -13.30 -5.35 7.99
C ASN A 75 -11.91 -4.71 8.17
N ILE A 76 -11.17 -4.53 7.08
CA ILE A 76 -9.87 -3.87 7.09
C ILE A 76 -10.10 -2.36 7.13
N GLU A 77 -9.53 -1.72 8.14
CA GLU A 77 -9.58 -0.27 8.30
C GLU A 77 -8.70 0.42 7.28
N ILE A 78 -9.18 1.56 6.80
CA ILE A 78 -8.47 2.40 5.84
C ILE A 78 -8.49 3.85 6.32
N GLU A 79 -7.39 4.55 6.11
CA GLU A 79 -7.27 5.96 6.46
C GLU A 79 -7.19 6.85 5.22
N LYS A 80 -7.66 8.09 5.36
CA LYS A 80 -7.41 9.12 4.35
C LYS A 80 -5.96 9.57 4.43
N SER A 81 -5.26 9.48 3.31
CA SER A 81 -3.93 10.06 3.17
C SER A 81 -3.95 11.24 2.20
N ASP A 82 -3.06 12.20 2.41
CA ASP A 82 -2.79 13.30 1.48
C ASP A 82 -1.46 12.99 0.80
N MET A 83 -1.52 12.43 -0.40
CA MET A 83 -0.35 12.14 -1.20
C MET A 83 -0.08 13.28 -2.16
N SER A 84 1.09 13.91 -2.04
CA SER A 84 1.59 14.89 -2.97
C SER A 84 2.77 14.33 -3.77
N PHE A 85 2.86 14.75 -5.03
CA PHE A 85 4.00 14.49 -5.89
C PHE A 85 4.87 15.75 -5.98
N SER A 86 6.17 15.59 -5.82
CA SER A 86 7.13 16.69 -5.99
C SER A 86 8.33 16.24 -6.81
N VAL A 87 8.90 17.18 -7.52
CA VAL A 87 10.12 17.01 -8.31
C VAL A 87 11.09 18.11 -7.93
N SER A 88 12.32 17.74 -7.65
CA SER A 88 13.46 18.64 -7.52
C SER A 88 14.53 18.19 -8.52
N VAL A 89 15.10 19.10 -9.26
CA VAL A 89 16.14 18.80 -10.24
C VAL A 89 17.49 19.29 -9.71
N ASP A 90 18.39 18.34 -9.47
CA ASP A 90 19.72 18.63 -8.94
C ASP A 90 20.47 19.64 -9.82
N ASN A 91 21.24 20.53 -9.16
CA ASN A 91 22.00 21.60 -9.78
C ASN A 91 21.14 22.65 -10.53
N THR A 92 19.87 22.72 -10.26
CA THR A 92 18.97 23.78 -10.73
C THR A 92 18.13 24.33 -9.58
N ASN A 93 17.52 25.49 -9.78
CA ASN A 93 16.53 26.01 -8.84
C ASN A 93 15.12 25.56 -9.23
N PHE A 94 14.97 24.47 -9.98
CA PHE A 94 13.68 23.98 -10.40
C PHE A 94 13.13 23.00 -9.40
N GLU A 95 12.01 23.39 -8.80
CA GLU A 95 11.20 22.55 -7.93
C GLU A 95 9.73 22.67 -8.32
N TYR A 96 9.03 21.56 -8.28
CA TYR A 96 7.61 21.48 -8.57
C TYR A 96 6.90 20.59 -7.55
N CYS A 97 5.73 21.01 -7.11
CA CYS A 97 4.86 20.21 -6.26
C CYS A 97 3.44 20.20 -6.83
N GLY A 98 2.79 19.05 -6.82
CA GLY A 98 1.43 18.83 -7.32
C GLY A 98 0.30 19.47 -6.51
N LYS A 99 0.58 20.39 -5.58
CA LYS A 99 -0.41 21.11 -4.75
C LYS A 99 -0.99 22.36 -5.42
N GLY A 100 -1.38 22.27 -6.68
CA GLY A 100 -2.01 23.37 -7.42
C GLY A 100 -1.05 24.52 -7.77
N LEU A 101 -1.57 25.75 -7.89
CA LEU A 101 -0.78 26.92 -8.31
C LEU A 101 0.37 27.26 -7.34
N SER A 102 0.21 27.04 -6.06
CA SER A 102 1.28 27.26 -5.07
C SER A 102 2.47 26.31 -5.28
N GLY A 103 2.23 25.10 -5.79
CA GLY A 103 3.29 24.15 -6.09
C GLY A 103 4.13 24.50 -7.32
N ILE A 104 3.54 25.21 -8.29
CA ILE A 104 4.26 25.69 -9.48
C ILE A 104 5.22 26.84 -9.14
N PHE A 105 4.93 27.57 -8.06
CA PHE A 105 5.70 28.73 -7.64
C PHE A 105 6.44 28.49 -6.31
N SER A 106 6.81 27.24 -6.03
CA SER A 106 7.49 26.89 -4.76
C SER A 106 8.82 27.61 -4.56
N ASN A 107 9.55 27.94 -5.62
CA ASN A 107 10.83 28.69 -5.60
C ASN A 107 10.70 30.19 -5.84
N ARG A 108 9.60 30.81 -5.50
CA ARG A 108 9.31 32.20 -5.88
C ARG A 108 10.10 33.28 -5.13
N LEU A 109 10.92 32.97 -4.16
CA LEU A 109 11.50 33.95 -3.23
C LEU A 109 13.01 33.77 -2.95
N ASN A 110 13.78 33.31 -3.94
CA ASN A 110 15.25 33.42 -3.87
C ASN A 110 15.76 34.13 -5.11
#